data_40af8d056880631a4bac99252a7351b9
#
_entry.id   40af8d056880631a4bac99252a7351b9
#
_cell.length_a   1.000
_cell.length_b   1.000
_cell.length_c   1.000
_cell.angle_alpha   90.00
_cell.angle_beta   90.00
_cell.angle_gamma   90.00
#
_symmetry.space_group_name_H-M   'P 1'
#
loop_
_entity.id
_entity.type
_entity.pdbx_description
1 polymer ?
#
loop_
_entity_poly.entity_id
_entity_poly.type
_entity_poly.pdbx_seq_one_letter_code
_entity_poly.pdbx_strand_id
1 'polypeptide(L)' 'MKQMFNKKELKKIMDKHQDYNKDLAAYLGMSVSNFSTIWNGRQQFNLKHIRLIAIRYSLDPQQVWDIFLFPESNEGRES' A
#
# COMPACT_ATOMS: atom_id res chain seq x y z
N MET A 1 -9.71 -12.98 6.36
CA MET A 1 -9.97 -11.58 6.28
C MET A 1 -9.30 -10.91 5.10
N LYS A 2 -10.04 -10.10 4.39
CA LYS A 2 -9.50 -9.47 3.20
C LYS A 2 -8.59 -8.32 3.50
N GLN A 3 -7.59 -8.16 2.65
CA GLN A 3 -6.72 -7.01 2.75
C GLN A 3 -7.06 -6.06 1.64
N MET A 4 -6.97 -4.78 1.94
CA MET A 4 -7.26 -3.76 0.95
C MET A 4 -6.10 -3.56 -0.02
N PHE A 5 -4.93 -4.06 0.33
CA PHE A 5 -3.76 -3.98 -0.52
C PHE A 5 -2.79 -5.06 -0.12
N ASN A 6 -1.80 -5.32 -0.95
CA ASN A 6 -0.82 -6.36 -0.66
C ASN A 6 0.22 -5.80 0.31
N LYS A 7 -0.09 -5.90 1.57
CA LYS A 7 0.73 -5.35 2.65
C LYS A 7 2.15 -5.91 2.63
N LYS A 8 2.24 -7.19 2.43
CA LYS A 8 3.52 -7.88 2.43
C LYS A 8 4.47 -7.33 1.37
N GLU A 9 3.95 -7.14 0.18
CA GLU A 9 4.75 -6.63 -0.92
C GLU A 9 5.16 -5.19 -0.67
N LEU A 10 4.22 -4.38 -0.18
CA LEU A 10 4.54 -2.99 0.11
C LEU A 10 5.57 -2.89 1.22
N LYS A 11 5.44 -3.73 2.24
CA LYS A 11 6.39 -3.74 3.32
C LYS A 11 7.80 -4.06 2.85
N LYS A 12 7.92 -4.99 1.93
CA LYS A 12 9.21 -5.34 1.35
C LYS A 12 9.85 -4.14 0.67
N ILE A 13 9.04 -3.40 -0.06
CA ILE A 13 9.53 -2.23 -0.77
C ILE A 13 9.95 -1.14 0.21
N MET A 14 9.14 -0.94 1.26
CA MET A 14 9.47 0.04 2.28
C MET A 14 10.78 -0.32 2.98
N ASP A 15 10.95 -1.59 3.31
CA ASP A 15 12.16 -2.04 3.97
C ASP A 15 13.39 -1.81 3.09
N LYS A 16 13.22 -2.03 1.81
CA LYS A 16 14.30 -1.85 0.86
C LYS A 16 14.74 -0.39 0.82
N HIS A 17 13.81 0.52 1.00
CA HIS A 17 14.08 1.94 1.01
C HIS A 17 14.31 2.48 2.41
N GLN A 18 14.33 1.59 3.41
CA GLN A 18 14.54 1.95 4.80
C GLN A 18 13.50 2.93 5.31
N ASP A 19 12.27 2.77 4.87
CA ASP A 19 11.15 3.59 5.31
C ASP A 19 10.35 2.86 6.37
N TYR A 20 9.94 3.62 7.37
CA TYR A 20 9.02 3.11 8.37
C TYR A 20 7.64 3.66 8.06
N ASN A 21 6.64 3.11 8.73
CA ASN A 21 5.27 3.57 8.53
C ASN A 21 5.12 5.06 8.78
N LYS A 22 5.81 5.59 9.78
CA LYS A 22 5.72 7.01 10.07
C LYS A 22 6.29 7.86 8.94
N ASP A 23 7.31 7.34 8.26
CA ASP A 23 7.93 8.07 7.16
C ASP A 23 6.99 8.15 5.98
N LEU A 24 6.36 7.04 5.67
CA LEU A 24 5.43 7.03 4.56
C LEU A 24 4.18 7.85 4.88
N ALA A 25 3.70 7.77 6.12
CA ALA A 25 2.56 8.57 6.54
C ALA A 25 2.84 10.06 6.35
N ALA A 26 4.03 10.49 6.76
CA ALA A 26 4.41 11.89 6.61
C ALA A 26 4.45 12.29 5.15
N TYR A 27 4.98 11.43 4.32
CA TYR A 27 5.05 11.71 2.88
C TYR A 27 3.65 11.87 2.30
N LEU A 28 2.72 11.05 2.77
CA LEU A 28 1.35 11.08 2.27
C LEU A 28 0.52 12.21 2.89
N GLY A 29 1.09 12.91 3.86
CA GLY A 29 0.39 14.02 4.49
C GLY A 29 -0.67 13.59 5.47
N MET A 30 -0.50 12.44 6.10
CA MET A 30 -1.48 11.96 7.06
C MET A 30 -0.81 11.62 8.38
N SER A 31 -1.61 11.53 9.44
CA SER A 31 -1.09 11.19 10.75
C SER A 31 -0.73 9.71 10.78
N VAL A 32 0.13 9.35 11.71
CA VAL A 32 0.50 7.95 11.89
C VAL A 32 -0.73 7.12 12.24
N SER A 33 -1.61 7.70 13.04
CA SER A 33 -2.82 7.04 13.44
C SER A 33 -3.71 6.72 12.23
N ASN A 34 -3.84 7.69 11.35
CA ASN A 34 -4.64 7.51 10.14
C ASN A 34 -4.01 6.47 9.24
N PHE A 35 -2.70 6.52 9.11
CA PHE A 35 -1.97 5.55 8.31
C PHE A 35 -2.17 4.13 8.87
N SER A 36 -2.14 4.00 10.19
CA SER A 36 -2.37 2.72 10.84
C SER A 36 -3.73 2.13 10.52
N THR A 37 -4.74 2.99 10.45
CA THR A 37 -6.07 2.55 10.10
C THR A 37 -6.08 1.89 8.73
N ILE A 38 -5.36 2.50 7.79
CA ILE A 38 -5.26 1.95 6.44
C ILE A 38 -4.42 0.68 6.46
N TRP A 39 -3.30 0.73 7.17
CA TRP A 39 -2.38 -0.41 7.23
C TRP A 39 -3.05 -1.66 7.79
N ASN A 40 -3.96 -1.46 8.73
CA ASN A 40 -4.66 -2.56 9.36
C ASN A 40 -5.89 -3.02 8.59
N GLY A 41 -6.11 -2.46 7.43
CA GLY A 41 -7.19 -2.91 6.56
C GLY A 41 -8.56 -2.34 6.84
N ARG A 42 -8.63 -1.32 7.67
CA ARG A 42 -9.92 -0.72 8.00
C ARG A 42 -10.35 0.36 7.04
N GLN A 43 -9.40 0.83 6.24
CA GLN A 43 -9.65 1.89 5.31
C GLN A 43 -8.74 1.68 4.12
N GLN A 44 -9.11 2.19 2.96
CA GLN A 44 -8.30 2.01 1.76
C GLN A 44 -7.45 3.23 1.48
N PHE A 45 -6.33 3.01 0.81
CA PHE A 45 -5.61 4.12 0.19
C PHE A 45 -6.48 4.64 -0.93
N ASN A 46 -6.51 5.96 -1.11
CA ASN A 46 -7.23 6.50 -2.26
C ASN A 46 -6.25 6.63 -3.43
N LEU A 47 -6.75 7.03 -4.58
CA LEU A 47 -5.92 7.12 -5.77
C LEU A 47 -4.75 8.06 -5.61
N LYS A 48 -4.96 9.14 -4.91
CA LYS A 48 -3.90 10.09 -4.67
C LYS A 48 -2.77 9.45 -3.88
N HIS A 49 -3.14 8.68 -2.85
CA HIS A 49 -2.14 8.00 -2.03
C HIS A 49 -1.36 6.97 -2.85
N ILE A 50 -2.07 6.21 -3.65
CA ILE A 50 -1.45 5.18 -4.48
C ILE A 50 -0.45 5.80 -5.44
N ARG A 51 -0.84 6.93 -6.02
CA ARG A 51 0.01 7.64 -6.94
C ARG A 51 1.27 8.14 -6.26
N LEU A 52 1.12 8.73 -5.08
CA LEU A 52 2.26 9.22 -4.34
C LEU A 52 3.20 8.10 -3.94
N ILE A 53 2.65 6.97 -3.55
CA ILE A 53 3.49 5.82 -3.19
C ILE A 53 4.25 5.32 -4.41
N ALA A 54 3.58 5.27 -5.55
CA ALA A 54 4.23 4.84 -6.78
C ALA A 54 5.39 5.75 -7.15
N ILE A 55 5.20 7.05 -6.94
CA ILE A 55 6.25 8.01 -7.23
C ILE A 55 7.41 7.86 -6.27
N ARG A 56 7.10 7.71 -4.99
CA ARG A 56 8.14 7.63 -3.98
C ARG A 56 9.06 6.43 -4.19
N TYR A 57 8.50 5.31 -4.58
CA TYR A 57 9.29 4.09 -4.74
C TYR A 57 9.55 3.73 -6.20
N SER A 58 9.21 4.61 -7.10
CA SER A 58 9.40 4.37 -8.54
C SER A 58 8.78 3.06 -8.99
N LEU A 59 7.57 2.81 -8.57
CA LEU A 59 6.89 1.58 -8.92
C LEU A 59 6.43 1.63 -10.37
N ASP A 60 6.58 0.51 -11.07
CA ASP A 60 6.07 0.43 -12.43
C ASP A 60 4.58 0.03 -12.36
N PRO A 61 3.88 0.10 -13.49
CA PRO A 61 2.44 -0.21 -13.50
C PRO A 61 2.11 -1.59 -12.97
N GLN A 62 2.97 -2.57 -13.24
CA GLN A 62 2.72 -3.92 -12.78
C GLN A 62 2.80 -4.00 -11.26
N GLN A 63 3.75 -3.32 -10.67
CA GLN A 63 3.89 -3.31 -9.22
C GLN A 63 2.70 -2.64 -8.56
N VAL A 64 2.23 -1.54 -9.13
CA VAL A 64 1.06 -0.85 -8.60
C VAL A 64 -0.14 -1.77 -8.63
N TRP A 65 -0.30 -2.47 -9.74
CA TRP A 65 -1.40 -3.40 -9.91
C TRP A 65 -1.33 -4.50 -8.86
N ASP A 66 -0.14 -5.08 -8.70
CA ASP A 66 0.04 -6.18 -7.75
C ASP A 66 -0.19 -5.77 -6.30
N ILE A 67 0.19 -4.57 -5.97
CA ILE A 67 0.09 -4.12 -4.58
C ILE A 67 -1.29 -3.60 -4.25
N PHE A 68 -1.85 -2.78 -5.11
CA PHE A 68 -3.05 -2.04 -4.77
C PHE A 68 -4.32 -2.48 -5.45
N LEU A 69 -4.22 -3.04 -6.64
CA LEU A 69 -5.41 -3.31 -7.43
C LEU A 69 -5.88 -4.74 -7.38
N PHE A 70 -4.96 -5.66 -7.16
CA PHE A 70 -5.34 -7.07 -7.11
C PHE A 70 -4.65 -7.85 -6.02
N PRO A 71 -4.66 -7.38 -4.79
CA PRO A 71 -4.00 -8.14 -3.72
C PRO A 71 -4.64 -9.50 -3.52
N GLU A 72 -5.89 -9.64 -3.92
CA GLU A 72 -6.59 -10.88 -3.73
C GLU A 72 -7.12 -11.47 -5.00
N SER A 73 -6.50 -11.12 -6.10
CA SER A 73 -7.00 -11.58 -7.37
C SER A 73 -7.09 -13.09 -7.46
N ASN A 74 -6.15 -13.77 -6.86
CA ASN A 74 -6.17 -15.21 -6.91
C ASN A 74 -7.35 -15.79 -6.22
N GLU A 75 -7.67 -15.27 -5.07
CA GLU A 75 -8.80 -15.74 -4.35
C GLU A 75 -10.07 -15.47 -5.06
N GLY A 76 -10.16 -14.28 -5.63
CA GLY A 76 -11.36 -13.91 -6.32
C GLY A 76 -11.68 -14.86 -7.45
N ARG A 77 -10.65 -15.30 -8.11
CA ARG A 77 -10.87 -16.18 -9.22
C ARG A 77 -11.33 -17.52 -8.84
N GLU A 78 -10.96 -17.93 -7.67
CA GLU A 78 -11.33 -19.21 -7.22
C GLU A 78 -12.79 -19.37 -7.07
N SER A 79 -13.45 -18.35 -6.75
CA SER A 79 -14.87 -18.46 -6.47
C SER A 79 -15.70 -18.53 -7.68
#